data_4872e1c7b919f694c0c4fb64c70dde74
#
_entry.id   4872e1c7b919f694c0c4fb64c70dde74
#
_cell.length_a   1.000
_cell.length_b   1.000
_cell.length_c   1.000
_cell.angle_alpha   90.00
_cell.angle_beta   90.00
_cell.angle_gamma   90.00
#
_symmetry.space_group_name_H-M   'P 1'
#
loop_
_entity.id
_entity.type
_entity.pdbx_description
1 polymer ?
#
loop_
_entity_poly.entity_id
_entity_poly.type
_entity_poly.pdbx_seq_one_letter_code
_entity_poly.pdbx_strand_id
1 'polypeptide(L)'
;ESSAASDVYKRQALRADGWYLRSDIIWQKENPMPESVKDRPTRCYEHIFLLTKSKKYFYDAAAIAEPLAPTTAARYRTGRSAGQKYADEVPGQGNVQGLNRARSGSYYDEALMPTMRNRRDVWLINTVPYKGGHFAAFPPKLAETCIKAGCPKGGVVLDPFFGSGTTGAAAKQLDRHYIGIEINAEYCALARARIGGTDT
;
A
#
# COMPACT_ATOMS: atom_id res chain seq x y z
N GLU A 1 12.61 24.46 -3.12
CA GLU A 1 11.20 24.21 -2.79
C GLU A 1 11.06 22.96 -1.94
N SER A 2 10.22 23.01 -0.91
CA SER A 2 10.05 21.84 -0.05
C SER A 2 9.36 20.73 -0.86
N SER A 3 9.82 19.48 -0.69
CA SER A 3 9.23 18.29 -1.33
C SER A 3 7.71 18.19 -1.09
N ALA A 4 7.20 18.71 0.02
CA ALA A 4 5.77 18.78 0.32
C ALA A 4 4.99 19.69 -0.64
N ALA A 5 5.53 20.84 -1.02
CA ALA A 5 4.91 21.73 -2.01
C ALA A 5 4.84 21.02 -3.38
N SER A 6 5.93 20.38 -3.80
CA SER A 6 5.98 19.61 -5.05
C SER A 6 4.90 18.50 -5.10
N ASP A 7 4.66 17.79 -4.00
CA ASP A 7 3.66 16.74 -3.94
C ASP A 7 2.23 17.28 -4.05
N VAL A 8 1.96 18.46 -3.49
CA VAL A 8 0.67 19.15 -3.64
C VAL A 8 0.42 19.53 -5.09
N TYR A 9 1.41 20.13 -5.78
CA TYR A 9 1.28 20.52 -7.19
C TYR A 9 1.07 19.32 -8.11
N LYS A 10 1.83 18.25 -7.95
CA LYS A 10 1.64 17.00 -8.73
C LYS A 10 0.24 16.45 -8.59
N ARG A 11 -0.27 16.40 -7.36
CA ARG A 11 -1.62 15.93 -7.06
C ARG A 11 -2.69 16.82 -7.71
N GLN A 12 -2.52 18.15 -7.66
CA GLN A 12 -3.44 19.10 -8.27
C GLN A 12 -3.44 18.98 -9.80
N ALA A 13 -2.27 18.89 -10.43
CA ALA A 13 -2.12 18.72 -11.88
C ALA A 13 -2.78 17.42 -12.37
N LEU A 14 -2.56 16.30 -11.70
CA LEU A 14 -3.21 15.04 -12.06
C LEU A 14 -4.73 15.09 -11.90
N ARG A 15 -5.24 15.77 -10.87
CA ARG A 15 -6.70 15.96 -10.73
C ARG A 15 -7.27 16.87 -11.82
N ALA A 16 -6.55 17.92 -12.21
CA ALA A 16 -6.96 18.77 -13.33
C ALA A 16 -6.97 17.99 -14.66
N ASP A 17 -6.08 17.01 -14.83
CA ASP A 17 -6.05 16.07 -15.96
C ASP A 17 -7.13 14.96 -15.87
N GLY A 18 -8.07 15.05 -14.94
CA GLY A 18 -9.22 14.16 -14.83
C GLY A 18 -8.96 12.87 -14.04
N TRP A 19 -7.84 12.76 -13.31
CA TRP A 19 -7.62 11.65 -12.39
C TRP A 19 -8.41 11.82 -11.08
N TYR A 20 -8.95 10.72 -10.59
CA TYR A 20 -9.60 10.66 -9.28
C TYR A 20 -8.58 10.28 -8.20
N LEU A 21 -8.32 11.18 -7.26
CA LEU A 21 -7.54 10.84 -6.06
C LEU A 21 -8.43 10.00 -5.13
N ARG A 22 -8.04 8.76 -4.89
CA ARG A 22 -8.78 7.81 -4.05
C ARG A 22 -8.24 7.72 -2.64
N SER A 23 -6.92 7.79 -2.49
CA SER A 23 -6.25 7.75 -1.19
C SER A 23 -4.92 8.48 -1.25
N ASP A 24 -4.55 9.09 -0.14
CA ASP A 24 -3.23 9.60 0.18
C ASP A 24 -2.64 8.64 1.22
N ILE A 25 -1.64 7.88 0.82
CA ILE A 25 -1.01 6.84 1.63
C ILE A 25 0.33 7.35 2.10
N ILE A 26 0.63 7.18 3.38
CA ILE A 26 1.91 7.55 3.98
C ILE A 26 2.82 6.32 3.99
N TRP A 27 3.89 6.38 3.23
CA TRP A 27 4.98 5.42 3.35
C TRP A 27 5.95 5.90 4.44
N GLN A 28 5.85 5.31 5.62
CA GLN A 28 6.71 5.60 6.77
C GLN A 28 7.94 4.69 6.78
N LYS A 29 9.10 5.28 7.10
CA LYS A 29 10.41 4.61 7.23
C LYS A 29 10.87 4.70 8.68
N GLU A 30 11.20 3.57 9.31
CA GLU A 30 11.83 3.59 10.65
C GLU A 30 13.31 3.92 10.58
N ASN A 31 13.93 3.72 9.39
CA ASN A 31 15.33 3.99 9.11
C ASN A 31 15.49 5.10 8.05
N PRO A 32 14.99 6.31 8.28
CA PRO A 32 15.15 7.41 7.33
C PRO A 32 16.62 7.80 7.19
N MET A 33 16.99 8.39 6.05
CA MET A 33 18.29 9.02 5.90
C MET A 33 18.42 10.14 6.93
N PRO A 34 19.57 10.26 7.64
CA PRO A 34 19.81 11.35 8.55
C PRO A 34 19.75 12.71 7.82
N GLU A 35 19.07 13.67 8.42
CA GLU A 35 19.05 15.06 7.95
C GLU A 35 19.78 15.95 8.97
N SER A 36 20.65 16.84 8.48
CA SER A 36 21.36 17.80 9.33
C SER A 36 20.50 19.04 9.66
N VAL A 37 19.20 18.85 9.86
CA VAL A 37 18.27 19.95 10.17
C VAL A 37 18.08 20.08 11.69
N LYS A 38 17.98 21.33 12.16
CA LYS A 38 17.81 21.65 13.58
C LYS A 38 16.58 22.50 13.87
N ASP A 39 15.90 22.98 12.84
CA ASP A 39 14.77 23.90 12.88
C ASP A 39 13.42 23.23 12.64
N ARG A 40 13.43 21.96 12.37
CA ARG A 40 12.22 21.11 12.12
C ARG A 40 12.50 19.64 12.42
N PRO A 41 11.46 18.82 12.64
CA PRO A 41 11.62 17.37 12.75
C PRO A 41 12.20 16.75 11.46
N THR A 42 13.01 15.69 11.61
CA THR A 42 13.49 14.89 10.50
C THR A 42 12.33 14.21 9.80
N ARG A 43 12.30 14.29 8.47
CA ARG A 43 11.25 13.68 7.66
C ARG A 43 11.49 12.18 7.51
N CYS A 44 10.52 11.38 7.96
CA CYS A 44 10.62 9.91 7.94
C CYS A 44 9.56 9.25 7.04
N TYR A 45 8.87 9.99 6.18
CA TYR A 45 7.82 9.47 5.33
C TYR A 45 7.79 10.11 3.93
N GLU A 46 7.15 9.41 3.00
CA GLU A 46 6.79 9.89 1.67
C GLU A 46 5.31 9.62 1.38
N HIS A 47 4.73 10.39 0.45
CA HIS A 47 3.36 10.21 0.01
C HIS A 47 3.27 9.24 -1.18
N ILE A 48 2.28 8.36 -1.16
CA ILE A 48 1.88 7.51 -2.28
C ILE A 48 0.43 7.83 -2.60
N PHE A 49 0.18 8.33 -3.80
CA PHE A 49 -1.17 8.69 -4.21
C PHE A 49 -1.83 7.55 -4.99
N LEU A 50 -2.92 7.02 -4.48
CA LEU A 50 -3.78 6.12 -5.25
C LEU A 50 -4.68 6.97 -6.16
N LEU A 51 -4.41 6.92 -7.45
CA LEU A 51 -5.11 7.67 -8.47
C LEU A 51 -5.77 6.69 -9.46
N THR A 52 -6.94 7.06 -9.98
CA THR A 52 -7.68 6.25 -10.95
C THR A 52 -8.25 7.11 -12.07
N LYS A 53 -8.37 6.57 -13.29
CA LYS A 53 -9.01 7.26 -14.43
C LYS A 53 -10.53 7.18 -14.40
N SER A 54 -11.11 6.29 -13.59
CA SER A 54 -12.57 6.16 -13.47
C SER A 54 -13.02 5.96 -12.04
N LYS A 55 -14.32 6.16 -11.78
CA LYS A 55 -14.92 5.92 -10.47
C LYS A 55 -14.92 4.43 -10.09
N LYS A 56 -15.03 3.54 -11.08
CA LYS A 56 -14.92 2.08 -10.92
C LYS A 56 -13.53 1.65 -11.38
N TYR A 57 -12.82 0.92 -10.55
CA TYR A 57 -11.45 0.48 -10.81
C TYR A 57 -11.18 -0.83 -10.07
N PHE A 58 -10.15 -1.55 -10.50
CA PHE A 58 -9.66 -2.72 -9.78
C PHE A 58 -8.91 -2.31 -8.53
N TYR A 59 -9.23 -2.95 -7.41
CA TYR A 59 -8.47 -2.84 -6.16
C TYR A 59 -8.66 -4.10 -5.34
N ASP A 60 -7.57 -4.84 -5.10
CA ASP A 60 -7.58 -6.08 -4.32
C ASP A 60 -7.16 -5.81 -2.87
N ALA A 61 -8.14 -5.47 -2.06
CA ALA A 61 -7.93 -5.23 -0.63
C ALA A 61 -7.46 -6.49 0.12
N ALA A 62 -7.90 -7.67 -0.32
CA ALA A 62 -7.55 -8.94 0.32
C ALA A 62 -6.07 -9.28 0.10
N ALA A 63 -5.53 -9.03 -1.11
CA ALA A 63 -4.14 -9.31 -1.44
C ALA A 63 -3.11 -8.50 -0.62
N ILE A 64 -3.54 -7.38 -0.04
CA ILE A 64 -2.69 -6.52 0.80
C ILE A 64 -3.18 -6.40 2.24
N ALA A 65 -4.18 -7.21 2.64
CA ALA A 65 -4.72 -7.19 4.01
C ALA A 65 -3.61 -7.38 5.06
N GLU A 66 -3.82 -6.82 6.22
CA GLU A 66 -2.89 -6.93 7.35
C GLU A 66 -3.53 -7.70 8.51
N PRO A 67 -2.73 -8.38 9.35
CA PRO A 67 -3.25 -9.11 10.50
C PRO A 67 -4.02 -8.17 11.44
N LEU A 68 -5.06 -8.70 12.07
CA LEU A 68 -5.73 -8.00 13.18
C LEU A 68 -4.75 -7.79 14.34
N ALA A 69 -4.84 -6.64 15.00
CA ALA A 69 -4.13 -6.44 16.25
C ALA A 69 -4.57 -7.49 17.29
N PRO A 70 -3.65 -8.01 18.12
CA PRO A 70 -3.98 -9.03 19.14
C PRO A 70 -5.14 -8.63 20.05
N THR A 71 -5.22 -7.34 20.42
CA THR A 71 -6.33 -6.79 21.22
C THR A 71 -7.67 -6.83 20.49
N THR A 72 -7.68 -6.62 19.17
CA THR A 72 -8.87 -6.73 18.35
C THR A 72 -9.29 -8.19 18.20
N ALA A 73 -8.35 -9.09 17.95
CA ALA A 73 -8.60 -10.52 17.88
C ALA A 73 -9.15 -11.06 19.21
N ALA A 74 -8.57 -10.65 20.34
CA ALA A 74 -9.08 -11.00 21.67
C ALA A 74 -10.53 -10.52 21.87
N ARG A 75 -10.82 -9.28 21.44
CA ARG A 75 -12.18 -8.71 21.53
C ARG A 75 -13.20 -9.47 20.68
N TYR A 76 -12.80 -10.01 19.54
CA TYR A 76 -13.68 -10.90 18.74
C TYR A 76 -13.95 -12.23 19.46
N ARG A 77 -12.98 -12.77 20.23
CA ARG A 77 -13.15 -14.04 21.00
C ARG A 77 -14.01 -13.85 22.23
N THR A 78 -13.84 -12.76 22.96
CA THR A 78 -14.52 -12.54 24.25
C THR A 78 -15.88 -11.82 24.12
N GLY A 79 -16.23 -11.35 22.91
CA GLY A 79 -17.42 -10.52 22.72
C GLY A 79 -17.23 -9.09 23.28
N ARG A 80 -18.26 -8.28 23.10
CA ARG A 80 -18.31 -6.94 23.72
C ARG A 80 -18.69 -7.09 25.18
N SER A 81 -17.97 -6.41 26.07
CA SER A 81 -18.39 -6.33 27.49
C SER A 81 -19.77 -5.67 27.61
N ALA A 82 -20.60 -6.19 28.50
CA ALA A 82 -21.98 -5.73 28.73
C ALA A 82 -22.12 -4.24 29.12
N GLY A 83 -21.02 -3.55 29.38
CA GLY A 83 -20.99 -2.14 29.77
C GLY A 83 -20.68 -1.14 28.66
N GLN A 84 -20.63 -1.53 27.41
CA GLN A 84 -20.35 -0.61 26.31
C GLN A 84 -21.61 0.21 25.94
N LYS A 85 -21.63 1.47 26.33
CA LYS A 85 -22.75 2.44 26.35
C LYS A 85 -23.48 2.70 25.01
N TYR A 86 -22.99 2.17 23.88
CA TYR A 86 -23.56 2.40 22.53
C TYR A 86 -23.85 1.10 21.77
N ALA A 87 -24.13 0.04 22.53
CA ALA A 87 -24.35 -1.26 21.91
C ALA A 87 -25.72 -1.39 21.22
N ASP A 88 -26.73 -0.64 21.63
CA ASP A 88 -28.12 -0.92 21.29
C ASP A 88 -28.87 0.17 20.53
N GLU A 89 -28.39 1.41 20.53
CA GLU A 89 -29.17 2.55 20.03
C GLU A 89 -28.37 3.61 19.28
N VAL A 90 -27.90 3.29 18.06
CA VAL A 90 -27.55 4.33 17.10
C VAL A 90 -28.60 4.33 16.00
N PRO A 91 -29.55 5.29 16.00
CA PRO A 91 -30.50 5.44 14.90
C PRO A 91 -29.76 5.69 13.60
N GLY A 92 -30.01 4.87 12.57
CA GLY A 92 -29.47 5.06 11.22
C GLY A 92 -28.27 4.21 10.86
N GLN A 93 -27.62 3.49 11.75
CA GLN A 93 -26.69 2.43 11.36
C GLN A 93 -27.46 1.15 11.07
N GLY A 94 -27.71 0.91 9.79
CA GLY A 94 -28.31 -0.33 9.32
C GLY A 94 -27.58 -1.54 9.87
N ASN A 95 -28.35 -2.55 10.20
CA ASN A 95 -27.96 -3.82 10.77
C ASN A 95 -26.75 -4.43 10.03
N VAL A 96 -25.55 -4.26 10.55
CA VAL A 96 -24.36 -4.95 10.07
C VAL A 96 -24.46 -6.37 10.63
N GLN A 97 -25.15 -7.24 9.89
CA GLN A 97 -25.53 -8.60 10.32
C GLN A 97 -24.36 -9.43 10.86
N GLY A 98 -23.12 -9.16 10.40
CA GLY A 98 -21.91 -9.84 10.89
C GLY A 98 -21.49 -9.44 12.31
N LEU A 99 -21.72 -8.17 12.72
CA LEU A 99 -21.35 -7.65 14.05
C LEU A 99 -22.42 -7.94 15.11
N ASN A 100 -23.68 -8.12 14.72
CA ASN A 100 -24.78 -8.37 15.64
C ASN A 100 -24.89 -9.84 16.06
N ARG A 101 -24.39 -10.81 15.28
CA ARG A 101 -24.30 -12.22 15.72
C ARG A 101 -23.40 -12.41 16.93
N ALA A 102 -22.41 -11.54 17.12
CA ALA A 102 -21.57 -11.52 18.31
C ALA A 102 -22.29 -11.09 19.60
N ARG A 103 -23.53 -10.56 19.49
CA ARG A 103 -24.30 -10.02 20.63
C ARG A 103 -25.11 -11.07 21.40
N SER A 104 -25.45 -12.20 20.80
CA SER A 104 -26.43 -13.11 21.38
C SER A 104 -25.84 -14.22 22.28
N GLY A 105 -24.56 -14.12 22.66
CA GLY A 105 -23.97 -15.09 23.61
C GLY A 105 -23.88 -16.54 23.09
N SER A 106 -24.23 -16.77 21.84
CA SER A 106 -24.40 -18.08 21.26
C SER A 106 -23.40 -18.25 20.09
N TYR A 107 -22.41 -19.09 20.32
CA TYR A 107 -21.51 -19.68 19.35
C TYR A 107 -20.71 -18.73 18.48
N TYR A 108 -19.53 -18.37 18.98
CA TYR A 108 -18.41 -17.99 18.12
C TYR A 108 -17.90 -19.23 17.40
N ASP A 109 -18.21 -19.37 16.14
CA ASP A 109 -17.45 -20.28 15.28
C ASP A 109 -16.08 -19.62 15.05
N GLU A 110 -15.04 -20.13 15.70
CA GLU A 110 -13.67 -19.64 15.61
C GLU A 110 -13.16 -19.66 14.15
N ALA A 111 -13.71 -20.54 13.31
CA ALA A 111 -13.42 -20.66 11.89
C ALA A 111 -13.96 -19.47 11.06
N LEU A 112 -14.97 -18.75 11.56
CA LEU A 112 -15.58 -17.60 10.87
C LEU A 112 -15.01 -16.25 11.34
N MET A 113 -14.08 -16.27 12.31
CA MET A 113 -13.48 -15.02 12.79
C MET A 113 -12.54 -14.42 11.76
N PRO A 114 -12.65 -13.11 11.49
CA PRO A 114 -11.70 -12.45 10.63
C PRO A 114 -10.30 -12.46 11.29
N THR A 115 -9.32 -13.01 10.60
CA THR A 115 -7.91 -12.99 11.01
C THR A 115 -7.17 -11.77 10.44
N MET A 116 -7.73 -11.19 9.40
CA MET A 116 -7.17 -10.10 8.61
C MET A 116 -8.12 -8.91 8.58
N ARG A 117 -7.56 -7.72 8.37
CA ARG A 117 -8.31 -6.48 8.17
C ARG A 117 -7.81 -5.76 6.93
N ASN A 118 -8.60 -4.86 6.40
CA ASN A 118 -8.15 -3.96 5.34
C ASN A 118 -6.89 -3.20 5.79
N ARG A 119 -5.91 -3.09 4.90
CA ARG A 119 -4.67 -2.37 5.15
C ARG A 119 -4.97 -0.89 5.37
N ARG A 120 -4.37 -0.33 6.42
CA ARG A 120 -4.47 1.10 6.70
C ARG A 120 -3.58 1.91 5.75
N ASP A 121 -3.80 3.20 5.69
CA ASP A 121 -3.15 4.15 4.80
C ASP A 121 -1.77 4.64 5.31
N VAL A 122 -1.29 4.14 6.44
CA VAL A 122 0.10 4.32 6.90
C VAL A 122 0.84 3.00 6.74
N TRP A 123 1.80 2.96 5.82
CA TRP A 123 2.58 1.77 5.51
C TRP A 123 3.99 1.86 6.08
N LEU A 124 4.29 1.06 7.05
CA LEU A 124 5.62 0.94 7.63
C LEU A 124 6.45 -0.03 6.78
N ILE A 125 7.33 0.51 5.94
CA ILE A 125 8.20 -0.26 5.05
C ILE A 125 9.58 0.37 5.08
N ASN A 126 10.55 -0.37 5.64
CA ASN A 126 11.92 0.11 5.73
C ASN A 126 12.65 0.06 4.40
N THR A 127 13.55 1.00 4.20
CA THR A 127 14.45 0.99 3.05
C THR A 127 15.46 -0.14 3.19
N VAL A 128 15.80 -0.77 2.07
CA VAL A 128 16.82 -1.81 2.01
C VAL A 128 18.02 -1.27 1.24
N PRO A 129 19.25 -1.37 1.78
CA PRO A 129 20.43 -0.96 1.05
C PRO A 129 20.55 -1.70 -0.28
N TYR A 130 20.67 -0.97 -1.38
CA TYR A 130 20.90 -1.55 -2.69
C TYR A 130 22.40 -1.57 -2.99
N LYS A 131 22.95 -2.75 -3.25
CA LYS A 131 24.41 -2.93 -3.50
C LYS A 131 24.88 -2.48 -4.90
N GLY A 132 23.99 -2.03 -5.76
CA GLY A 132 24.23 -1.75 -7.17
C GLY A 132 24.44 -0.27 -7.55
N GLY A 133 24.84 0.60 -6.62
CA GLY A 133 25.20 1.99 -6.96
C GLY A 133 24.05 2.93 -7.34
N HIS A 134 22.80 2.52 -7.21
CA HIS A 134 21.63 3.34 -7.51
C HIS A 134 21.10 4.02 -6.24
N PHE A 135 21.09 5.34 -6.22
CA PHE A 135 20.81 6.14 -5.01
C PHE A 135 19.33 6.35 -4.67
N ALA A 136 18.38 5.98 -5.54
CA ALA A 136 16.97 6.34 -5.39
C ALA A 136 16.00 5.16 -5.53
N ALA A 137 16.44 3.91 -5.28
CA ALA A 137 15.57 2.75 -5.38
C ALA A 137 14.64 2.63 -4.16
N PHE A 138 13.35 2.54 -4.39
CA PHE A 138 12.41 2.16 -3.34
C PHE A 138 12.48 0.64 -3.07
N PRO A 139 12.10 0.18 -1.85
CA PRO A 139 12.19 -1.23 -1.50
C PRO A 139 11.21 -2.09 -2.31
N PRO A 140 11.60 -3.32 -2.70
CA PRO A 140 10.73 -4.25 -3.44
C PRO A 140 9.36 -4.44 -2.79
N LYS A 141 9.31 -4.47 -1.48
CA LYS A 141 8.06 -4.61 -0.70
C LYS A 141 7.04 -3.52 -0.99
N LEU A 142 7.50 -2.30 -1.28
CA LEU A 142 6.62 -1.20 -1.66
C LEU A 142 5.97 -1.46 -3.01
N ALA A 143 6.79 -1.79 -4.04
CA ALA A 143 6.30 -2.15 -5.37
C ALA A 143 5.33 -3.34 -5.32
N GLU A 144 5.69 -4.41 -4.61
CA GLU A 144 4.83 -5.58 -4.42
C GLU A 144 3.46 -5.21 -3.85
N THR A 145 3.44 -4.35 -2.83
CA THR A 145 2.19 -3.94 -2.18
C THR A 145 1.31 -3.16 -3.15
N CYS A 146 1.88 -2.19 -3.88
CA CYS A 146 1.16 -1.40 -4.88
C CYS A 146 0.65 -2.28 -6.04
N ILE A 147 1.47 -3.21 -6.54
CA ILE A 147 1.11 -4.11 -7.65
C ILE A 147 -0.01 -5.06 -7.21
N LYS A 148 0.08 -5.67 -6.03
CA LYS A 148 -0.96 -6.55 -5.50
C LYS A 148 -2.30 -5.83 -5.37
N ALA A 149 -2.27 -4.58 -4.89
CA ALA A 149 -3.49 -3.78 -4.73
C ALA A 149 -4.10 -3.35 -6.06
N GLY A 150 -3.28 -2.88 -7.01
CA GLY A 150 -3.74 -2.13 -8.17
C GLY A 150 -3.71 -2.88 -9.50
N CYS A 151 -3.11 -4.08 -9.57
CA CYS A 151 -2.97 -4.83 -10.82
C CYS A 151 -3.43 -6.29 -10.65
N PRO A 152 -4.42 -6.77 -11.42
CA PRO A 152 -4.83 -8.16 -11.39
C PRO A 152 -3.71 -9.08 -11.90
N LYS A 153 -3.76 -10.38 -11.55
CA LYS A 153 -2.85 -11.38 -12.11
C LYS A 153 -2.97 -11.39 -13.64
N GLY A 154 -1.84 -11.49 -14.33
CA GLY A 154 -1.76 -11.40 -15.79
C GLY A 154 -1.95 -9.98 -16.34
N GLY A 155 -2.21 -8.99 -15.51
CA GLY A 155 -2.28 -7.59 -15.91
C GLY A 155 -0.89 -7.00 -16.23
N VAL A 156 -0.87 -5.76 -16.74
CA VAL A 156 0.35 -5.05 -17.12
C VAL A 156 0.63 -3.91 -16.14
N VAL A 157 1.85 -3.86 -15.64
CA VAL A 157 2.37 -2.78 -14.79
C VAL A 157 3.24 -1.87 -15.64
N LEU A 158 2.94 -0.58 -15.68
CA LEU A 158 3.75 0.43 -16.36
C LEU A 158 4.56 1.20 -15.31
N ASP A 159 5.86 1.32 -15.51
CA ASP A 159 6.75 2.20 -14.75
C ASP A 159 7.50 3.12 -15.71
N PRO A 160 7.13 4.42 -15.79
CA PRO A 160 7.77 5.37 -16.69
C PRO A 160 9.13 5.88 -16.20
N PHE A 161 9.56 5.48 -14.99
CA PHE A 161 10.86 5.83 -14.38
C PHE A 161 11.54 4.57 -13.83
N PHE A 162 11.79 3.61 -14.74
CA PHE A 162 12.06 2.23 -14.40
C PHE A 162 13.33 1.99 -13.55
N GLY A 163 14.34 2.85 -13.73
CA GLY A 163 15.61 2.74 -13.00
C GLY A 163 16.23 1.36 -13.12
N SER A 164 16.63 0.77 -12.00
CA SER A 164 17.20 -0.58 -11.93
C SER A 164 16.17 -1.72 -11.94
N GLY A 165 14.92 -1.45 -12.31
CA GLY A 165 13.91 -2.47 -12.58
C GLY A 165 13.21 -3.08 -11.35
N THR A 166 13.14 -2.38 -10.23
CA THR A 166 12.48 -2.90 -9.01
C THR A 166 11.02 -3.26 -9.27
N THR A 167 10.29 -2.40 -9.98
CA THR A 167 8.88 -2.63 -10.35
C THR A 167 8.72 -3.85 -11.26
N GLY A 168 9.58 -3.98 -12.28
CA GLY A 168 9.54 -5.12 -13.21
C GLY A 168 9.86 -6.46 -12.53
N ALA A 169 10.85 -6.47 -11.65
CA ALA A 169 11.17 -7.66 -10.86
C ALA A 169 10.00 -8.08 -9.96
N ALA A 170 9.37 -7.13 -9.27
CA ALA A 170 8.21 -7.38 -8.44
C ALA A 170 6.99 -7.84 -9.28
N ALA A 171 6.75 -7.23 -10.44
CA ALA A 171 5.67 -7.63 -11.33
C ALA A 171 5.83 -9.07 -11.82
N LYS A 172 7.04 -9.44 -12.28
CA LYS A 172 7.36 -10.81 -12.73
C LYS A 172 7.16 -11.84 -11.61
N GLN A 173 7.63 -11.56 -10.39
CA GLN A 173 7.45 -12.44 -9.23
C GLN A 173 5.98 -12.64 -8.85
N LEU A 174 5.13 -11.69 -9.19
CA LEU A 174 3.72 -11.69 -8.86
C LEU A 174 2.82 -12.14 -10.02
N ASP A 175 3.35 -12.74 -11.07
CA ASP A 175 2.63 -13.17 -12.29
C ASP A 175 1.93 -11.99 -13.00
N ARG A 176 2.61 -10.85 -13.12
CA ARG A 176 2.18 -9.70 -13.93
C ARG A 176 3.19 -9.41 -15.02
N HIS A 177 2.70 -8.92 -16.15
CA HIS A 177 3.55 -8.33 -17.18
C HIS A 177 3.99 -6.92 -16.76
N TYR A 178 5.05 -6.43 -17.37
CA TYR A 178 5.51 -5.07 -17.10
C TYR A 178 6.00 -4.37 -18.37
N ILE A 179 5.90 -3.04 -18.35
CA ILE A 179 6.52 -2.14 -19.32
C ILE A 179 7.32 -1.12 -18.50
N GLY A 180 8.63 -1.08 -18.72
CA GLY A 180 9.52 -0.12 -18.08
C GLY A 180 10.06 0.88 -19.10
N ILE A 181 10.11 2.16 -18.74
CA ILE A 181 10.72 3.21 -19.54
C ILE A 181 11.88 3.78 -18.74
N GLU A 182 13.08 3.78 -19.34
CA GLU A 182 14.30 4.28 -18.71
C GLU A 182 15.18 4.94 -19.76
N ILE A 183 15.66 6.16 -19.48
CA ILE A 183 16.48 6.93 -20.39
C ILE A 183 17.98 6.56 -20.30
N ASN A 184 18.41 6.07 -19.12
CA ASN A 184 19.81 5.70 -18.89
C ASN A 184 20.05 4.25 -19.33
N ALA A 185 20.90 4.07 -20.35
CA ALA A 185 21.25 2.75 -20.89
C ALA A 185 21.89 1.81 -19.86
N GLU A 186 22.68 2.34 -18.90
CA GLU A 186 23.29 1.54 -17.83
C GLU A 186 22.22 0.97 -16.88
N TYR A 187 21.20 1.79 -16.55
CA TYR A 187 20.08 1.32 -15.75
C TYR A 187 19.21 0.31 -16.49
N CYS A 188 19.04 0.46 -17.80
CA CYS A 188 18.39 -0.55 -18.62
C CYS A 188 19.13 -1.89 -18.54
N ALA A 189 20.46 -1.89 -18.64
CA ALA A 189 21.29 -3.10 -18.51
C ALA A 189 21.15 -3.74 -17.11
N LEU A 190 21.19 -2.92 -16.05
CA LEU A 190 20.99 -3.38 -14.67
C LEU A 190 19.60 -4.00 -14.47
N ALA A 191 18.57 -3.36 -15.01
CA ALA A 191 17.20 -3.85 -14.93
C ALA A 191 17.03 -5.20 -15.62
N ARG A 192 17.60 -5.35 -16.85
CA ARG A 192 17.60 -6.63 -17.58
C ARG A 192 18.31 -7.72 -16.80
N ALA A 193 19.51 -7.46 -16.30
CA ALA A 193 20.24 -8.42 -15.48
C ALA A 193 19.47 -8.84 -14.22
N ARG A 194 18.85 -7.88 -13.53
CA ARG A 194 18.08 -8.12 -12.30
C ARG A 194 16.82 -8.96 -12.54
N ILE A 195 16.13 -8.76 -13.64
CA ILE A 195 14.86 -9.44 -13.93
C ILE A 195 15.10 -10.82 -14.55
N GLY A 196 16.37 -11.18 -14.79
CA GLY A 196 16.75 -12.44 -15.42
C GLY A 196 16.41 -12.39 -16.91
N GLY A 197 17.06 -11.45 -17.60
CA GLY A 197 16.86 -11.23 -19.02
C GLY A 197 17.38 -12.41 -19.83
N THR A 198 16.47 -13.26 -20.23
CA THR A 198 16.55 -13.91 -21.52
C THR A 198 15.72 -13.02 -22.44
N ASP A 199 16.43 -12.16 -23.17
CA ASP A 199 15.83 -11.47 -24.32
C ASP A 199 15.38 -12.52 -25.32
N THR A 200 14.15 -12.50 -25.61
CA THR A 200 13.60 -12.98 -26.89
C THR A 200 13.00 -11.80 -27.59
#